data_7803223f8542f224902a9fbcc855dc78
#
_entry.id   7803223f8542f224902a9fbcc855dc78
#
_cell.length_a   1.000
_cell.length_b   1.000
_cell.length_c   1.000
_cell.angle_alpha   90.00
_cell.angle_beta   90.00
_cell.angle_gamma   90.00
#
_symmetry.space_group_name_H-M   'P 1'
#
loop_
_entity.id
_entity.type
_entity.pdbx_description
1 polymer ?
#
loop_
_entity_poly.entity_id
_entity_poly.type
_entity_poly.pdbx_seq_one_letter_code
_entity_poly.pdbx_strand_id
1 'polypeptide(L)'
;MPWRLRFDIALRQTLDPGKGLSAFLSRIAIVGMALAIAILLTVQSVMNGFDLEMRERILSLVPHVEVTSSDTSTQWHVLAEQLARDPGITKVRYFATADALLMRGQSVTAARLSTIGEESVAHYSRLVKPALSEWNTDDLILGAALASRLDLAVGDWVTFILPTETTVGLEPIRVRLSAVLDSKTEL
;
A
#
# COMPACT_ATOMS: atom_id res chain seq x y z
N MET A 1 8.10 31.74 45.66
CA MET A 1 8.41 30.39 46.18
C MET A 1 8.65 29.48 45.00
N PRO A 2 9.81 28.84 44.88
CA PRO A 2 10.11 27.94 43.72
C PRO A 2 9.16 26.75 43.75
N TRP A 3 8.62 26.39 42.57
CA TRP A 3 7.66 25.32 42.38
C TRP A 3 8.14 23.94 42.90
N ARG A 4 9.43 23.72 42.92
CA ARG A 4 10.08 22.52 43.48
C ARG A 4 9.76 22.33 44.97
N LEU A 5 9.77 23.40 45.74
CA LEU A 5 9.48 23.33 47.19
C LEU A 5 8.01 22.97 47.47
N ARG A 6 7.11 23.46 46.63
CA ARG A 6 5.67 23.09 46.68
C ARG A 6 5.45 21.64 46.32
N PHE A 7 6.19 21.17 45.33
CA PHE A 7 6.11 19.78 44.87
C PHE A 7 6.67 18.80 45.92
N ASP A 8 7.83 19.13 46.51
CA ASP A 8 8.42 18.31 47.56
C ASP A 8 7.54 18.24 48.81
N ILE A 9 6.93 19.37 49.23
CA ILE A 9 5.99 19.40 50.35
C ILE A 9 4.74 18.56 50.03
N ALA A 10 4.17 18.71 48.85
CA ALA A 10 3.01 17.94 48.43
C ALA A 10 3.30 16.43 48.34
N LEU A 11 4.46 16.08 47.81
CA LEU A 11 4.90 14.67 47.69
C LEU A 11 5.12 14.05 49.07
N ARG A 12 5.74 14.81 50.00
CA ARG A 12 5.99 14.35 51.35
C ARG A 12 4.70 14.18 52.16
N GLN A 13 3.72 15.09 51.95
CA GLN A 13 2.43 15.05 52.62
C GLN A 13 1.51 13.91 52.09
N THR A 14 1.62 13.57 50.79
CA THR A 14 0.85 12.48 50.23
C THR A 14 1.47 11.09 50.46
N LEU A 15 2.80 11.02 50.64
CA LEU A 15 3.52 9.79 50.92
C LEU A 15 3.76 9.50 52.39
N ASP A 16 3.39 10.44 53.28
CA ASP A 16 3.57 10.28 54.72
C ASP A 16 2.81 9.04 55.21
N PRO A 17 3.47 8.12 55.95
CA PRO A 17 2.88 6.89 56.44
C PRO A 17 1.91 7.07 57.60
N GLY A 18 1.14 8.16 57.60
CA GLY A 18 0.11 8.41 58.59
C GLY A 18 -0.81 7.20 58.76
N LYS A 19 -0.90 6.69 59.96
CA LYS A 19 -1.71 5.52 60.33
C LYS A 19 -3.18 5.90 60.38
N GLY A 20 -3.81 6.09 59.23
CA GLY A 20 -5.23 6.43 59.19
C GLY A 20 -5.89 6.01 57.86
N LEU A 21 -7.20 5.78 57.95
CA LEU A 21 -8.07 5.42 56.81
C LEU A 21 -7.93 6.44 55.68
N SER A 22 -7.73 7.71 55.99
CA SER A 22 -7.54 8.81 55.04
C SER A 22 -6.30 8.65 54.17
N ALA A 23 -5.15 8.25 54.75
CA ALA A 23 -3.91 8.02 54.03
C ALA A 23 -4.02 6.80 53.08
N PHE A 24 -4.75 5.78 53.49
CA PHE A 24 -5.06 4.61 52.67
C PHE A 24 -5.92 4.97 51.44
N LEU A 25 -7.01 5.73 51.68
CA LEU A 25 -7.89 6.20 50.59
C LEU A 25 -7.14 7.09 49.58
N SER A 26 -6.29 7.99 50.08
CA SER A 26 -5.48 8.87 49.22
C SER A 26 -4.53 8.08 48.33
N ARG A 27 -3.89 7.04 48.87
CA ARG A 27 -2.99 6.17 48.07
C ARG A 27 -3.74 5.42 46.99
N ILE A 28 -4.91 4.84 47.30
CA ILE A 28 -5.74 4.14 46.31
C ILE A 28 -6.18 5.12 45.20
N ALA A 29 -6.58 6.34 45.59
CA ALA A 29 -6.97 7.36 44.62
C ALA A 29 -5.82 7.73 43.66
N ILE A 30 -4.59 7.91 44.20
CA ILE A 30 -3.40 8.21 43.38
C ILE A 30 -3.07 7.05 42.47
N VAL A 31 -3.07 5.82 42.95
CA VAL A 31 -2.80 4.63 42.15
C VAL A 31 -3.87 4.46 41.06
N GLY A 32 -5.15 4.64 41.42
CA GLY A 32 -6.24 4.57 40.47
C GLY A 32 -6.12 5.62 39.35
N MET A 33 -5.78 6.86 39.72
CA MET A 33 -5.56 7.94 38.76
C MET A 33 -4.34 7.66 37.87
N ALA A 34 -3.23 7.20 38.42
CA ALA A 34 -2.03 6.86 37.69
C ALA A 34 -2.30 5.72 36.69
N LEU A 35 -3.06 4.70 37.11
CA LEU A 35 -3.45 3.59 36.25
C LEU A 35 -4.37 4.05 35.11
N ALA A 36 -5.35 4.90 35.40
CA ALA A 36 -6.25 5.45 34.39
C ALA A 36 -5.49 6.27 33.34
N ILE A 37 -4.54 7.12 33.77
CA ILE A 37 -3.69 7.90 32.86
C ILE A 37 -2.78 6.96 32.03
N ALA A 38 -2.20 5.94 32.64
CA ALA A 38 -1.36 4.98 31.94
C ALA A 38 -2.13 4.24 30.85
N ILE A 39 -3.34 3.79 31.14
CA ILE A 39 -4.22 3.14 30.15
C ILE A 39 -4.56 4.11 29.01
N LEU A 40 -4.93 5.34 29.36
CA LEU A 40 -5.27 6.36 28.34
C LEU A 40 -4.09 6.62 27.39
N LEU A 41 -2.90 6.83 27.94
CA LEU A 41 -1.69 7.07 27.16
C LEU A 41 -1.33 5.87 26.29
N THR A 42 -1.51 4.66 26.80
CA THR A 42 -1.25 3.43 26.04
C THR A 42 -2.19 3.33 24.86
N VAL A 43 -3.49 3.52 25.07
CA VAL A 43 -4.49 3.47 23.97
C VAL A 43 -4.20 4.55 22.94
N GLN A 44 -3.90 5.77 23.37
CA GLN A 44 -3.60 6.86 22.45
C GLN A 44 -2.31 6.63 21.66
N SER A 45 -1.28 6.05 22.30
CA SER A 45 -0.02 5.69 21.63
C SER A 45 -0.24 4.62 20.55
N VAL A 46 -1.02 3.57 20.87
CA VAL A 46 -1.36 2.52 19.90
C VAL A 46 -2.14 3.09 18.73
N MET A 47 -3.12 3.96 19.01
CA MET A 47 -3.93 4.57 17.95
C MET A 47 -3.11 5.47 17.03
N ASN A 48 -2.22 6.29 17.58
CA ASN A 48 -1.31 7.12 16.79
C ASN A 48 -0.33 6.28 15.96
N GLY A 49 0.21 5.21 16.53
CA GLY A 49 1.09 4.29 15.81
C GLY A 49 0.37 3.58 14.67
N PHE A 50 -0.86 3.17 14.89
CA PHE A 50 -1.69 2.55 13.86
C PHE A 50 -2.03 3.53 12.72
N ASP A 51 -2.40 4.77 13.02
CA ASP A 51 -2.69 5.79 11.99
C ASP A 51 -1.46 6.07 11.12
N LEU A 52 -0.27 6.17 11.74
CA LEU A 52 0.98 6.36 11.01
C LEU A 52 1.29 5.19 10.09
N GLU A 53 1.22 3.97 10.60
CA GLU A 53 1.47 2.74 9.86
C GLU A 53 0.48 2.57 8.69
N MET A 54 -0.81 2.84 8.94
CA MET A 54 -1.84 2.80 7.89
C MET A 54 -1.58 3.83 6.80
N ARG A 55 -1.22 5.05 7.17
CA ARG A 55 -0.89 6.09 6.17
C ARG A 55 0.32 5.71 5.33
N GLU A 56 1.38 5.25 5.93
CA GLU A 56 2.58 4.83 5.18
C GLU A 56 2.28 3.69 4.22
N ARG A 57 1.51 2.70 4.64
CA ARG A 57 1.15 1.56 3.79
C ARG A 57 0.22 1.94 2.64
N ILE A 58 -0.85 2.70 2.93
CA ILE A 58 -1.83 3.09 1.91
C ILE A 58 -1.22 4.10 0.94
N LEU A 59 -0.55 5.14 1.45
CA LEU A 59 0.01 6.19 0.60
C LEU A 59 1.22 5.71 -0.23
N SER A 60 1.90 4.65 0.19
CA SER A 60 2.99 4.08 -0.62
C SER A 60 2.48 3.35 -1.87
N LEU A 61 1.24 2.89 -1.86
CA LEU A 61 0.63 2.14 -2.96
C LEU A 61 -0.17 3.02 -3.93
N VAL A 62 -0.67 4.16 -3.45
CA VAL A 62 -1.53 5.05 -4.25
C VAL A 62 -0.72 6.28 -4.69
N PRO A 63 -0.73 6.63 -5.97
CA PRO A 63 -0.10 7.86 -6.43
C PRO A 63 -0.78 9.07 -5.80
N HIS A 64 0.00 10.07 -5.39
CA HIS A 64 -0.53 11.31 -4.81
C HIS A 64 -1.25 12.17 -5.84
N VAL A 65 -0.80 12.10 -7.08
CA VAL A 65 -1.39 12.81 -8.23
C VAL A 65 -1.38 11.88 -9.43
N GLU A 66 -2.50 11.77 -10.09
CA GLU A 66 -2.65 11.08 -11.37
C GLU A 66 -3.03 12.11 -12.43
N VAL A 67 -2.27 12.12 -13.51
CA VAL A 67 -2.52 12.98 -14.66
C VAL A 67 -2.96 12.10 -15.81
N THR A 68 -4.18 12.30 -16.28
CA THR A 68 -4.73 11.57 -17.43
C THR A 68 -4.96 12.53 -18.58
N SER A 69 -4.74 12.08 -19.80
CA SER A 69 -5.09 12.83 -21.00
C SER A 69 -5.92 11.95 -21.93
N SER A 70 -6.93 12.55 -22.53
CA SER A 70 -7.71 11.95 -23.61
C SER A 70 -7.07 12.16 -24.99
N ASP A 71 -6.01 12.96 -25.04
CA ASP A 71 -5.30 13.25 -26.29
C ASP A 71 -4.25 12.18 -26.58
N THR A 72 -4.45 11.44 -27.67
CA THR A 72 -3.56 10.39 -28.14
C THR A 72 -2.19 10.92 -28.60
N SER A 73 -2.09 12.23 -28.86
CA SER A 73 -0.84 12.89 -29.27
C SER A 73 0.09 13.21 -28.12
N THR A 74 -0.34 13.02 -26.87
CA THR A 74 0.45 13.35 -25.69
C THR A 74 1.70 12.51 -25.60
N GLN A 75 2.86 13.14 -25.61
CA GLN A 75 4.15 12.50 -25.46
C GLN A 75 4.43 12.28 -23.96
N TRP A 76 3.92 11.21 -23.40
CA TRP A 76 3.99 10.90 -21.96
C TRP A 76 5.40 10.87 -21.39
N HIS A 77 6.39 10.36 -22.16
CA HIS A 77 7.79 10.31 -21.73
C HIS A 77 8.38 11.71 -21.57
N VAL A 78 8.06 12.64 -22.49
CA VAL A 78 8.53 14.04 -22.39
C VAL A 78 7.89 14.74 -21.18
N LEU A 79 6.60 14.52 -20.97
CA LEU A 79 5.91 15.06 -19.80
C LEU A 79 6.48 14.50 -18.49
N ALA A 80 6.75 13.20 -18.44
CA ALA A 80 7.35 12.56 -17.28
C ALA A 80 8.74 13.13 -16.96
N GLU A 81 9.58 13.35 -17.98
CA GLU A 81 10.88 14.00 -17.80
C GLU A 81 10.77 15.44 -17.31
N GLN A 82 9.80 16.18 -17.81
CA GLN A 82 9.57 17.57 -17.36
C GLN A 82 9.14 17.59 -15.89
N LEU A 83 8.20 16.73 -15.51
CA LEU A 83 7.73 16.59 -14.14
C LEU A 83 8.83 16.12 -13.18
N ALA A 84 9.69 15.21 -13.61
CA ALA A 84 10.79 14.71 -12.80
C ALA A 84 11.86 15.79 -12.47
N ARG A 85 11.87 16.91 -13.19
CA ARG A 85 12.77 18.06 -12.92
C ARG A 85 12.26 18.97 -11.81
N ASP A 86 10.99 18.84 -11.44
CA ASP A 86 10.40 19.66 -10.37
C ASP A 86 10.88 19.14 -8.99
N PRO A 87 11.49 20.00 -8.15
CA PRO A 87 12.00 19.60 -6.85
C PRO A 87 10.90 19.17 -5.86
N GLY A 88 9.64 19.50 -6.13
CA GLY A 88 8.48 19.05 -5.36
C GLY A 88 8.01 17.64 -5.69
N ILE A 89 8.53 17.04 -6.78
CA ILE A 89 8.12 15.71 -7.25
C ILE A 89 9.21 14.68 -6.94
N THR A 90 8.90 13.75 -6.05
CA THR A 90 9.85 12.74 -5.62
C THR A 90 10.00 11.61 -6.64
N LYS A 91 8.90 11.23 -7.30
CA LYS A 91 8.88 10.12 -8.25
C LYS A 91 7.76 10.30 -9.26
N VAL A 92 8.08 10.11 -10.53
CA VAL A 92 7.13 10.11 -11.66
C VAL A 92 7.10 8.71 -12.24
N ARG A 93 5.91 8.20 -12.51
CA ARG A 93 5.70 6.95 -13.23
C ARG A 93 4.60 7.16 -14.26
N TYR A 94 4.78 6.62 -15.43
CA TYR A 94 3.73 6.57 -16.43
C TYR A 94 3.27 5.11 -16.61
N PHE A 95 1.98 4.94 -16.80
CA PHE A 95 1.37 3.64 -17.04
C PHE A 95 0.19 3.81 -18.00
N ALA A 96 -0.09 2.78 -18.74
CA ALA A 96 -1.30 2.70 -19.56
C ALA A 96 -2.19 1.62 -18.98
N THR A 97 -3.50 1.88 -18.96
CA THR A 97 -4.50 0.89 -18.57
C THR A 97 -5.47 0.66 -19.72
N ALA A 98 -5.86 -0.58 -19.91
CA ALA A 98 -6.86 -0.94 -20.89
C ALA A 98 -7.72 -2.10 -20.35
N ASP A 99 -9.00 -2.08 -20.64
CA ASP A 99 -9.86 -3.22 -20.39
C ASP A 99 -9.66 -4.22 -21.53
N ALA A 100 -9.41 -5.48 -21.21
CA ALA A 100 -9.11 -6.53 -22.15
C ALA A 100 -9.88 -7.81 -21.84
N LEU A 101 -10.03 -8.64 -22.85
CA LEU A 101 -10.55 -10.00 -22.71
C LEU A 101 -9.38 -10.97 -22.72
N LEU A 102 -9.17 -11.70 -21.63
CA LEU A 102 -8.21 -12.79 -21.57
C LEU A 102 -8.88 -14.08 -21.99
N MET A 103 -8.20 -14.83 -22.85
CA MET A 103 -8.70 -16.07 -23.42
C MET A 103 -7.71 -17.20 -23.20
N ARG A 104 -8.22 -18.33 -22.71
CA ARG A 104 -7.53 -19.63 -22.69
C ARG A 104 -8.46 -20.72 -23.19
N GLY A 105 -8.20 -21.26 -24.37
CA GLY A 105 -9.11 -22.23 -25.00
C GLY A 105 -10.49 -21.62 -25.20
N GLN A 106 -11.51 -22.18 -24.53
CA GLN A 106 -12.89 -21.69 -24.59
C GLN A 106 -13.25 -20.75 -23.42
N SER A 107 -12.35 -20.58 -22.47
CA SER A 107 -12.59 -19.70 -21.31
C SER A 107 -12.22 -18.27 -21.67
N VAL A 108 -13.14 -17.35 -21.41
CA VAL A 108 -12.97 -15.91 -21.62
C VAL A 108 -13.28 -15.17 -20.34
N THR A 109 -12.43 -14.26 -19.96
CA THR A 109 -12.61 -13.43 -18.75
C THR A 109 -12.19 -12.00 -19.04
N ALA A 110 -13.01 -11.04 -18.62
CA ALA A 110 -12.64 -9.63 -18.67
C ALA A 110 -11.63 -9.32 -17.56
N ALA A 111 -10.62 -8.54 -17.90
CA ALA A 111 -9.62 -8.06 -16.96
C ALA A 111 -9.11 -6.69 -17.36
N ARG A 112 -8.68 -5.91 -16.38
CA ARG A 112 -7.98 -4.66 -16.64
C ARG A 112 -6.48 -4.93 -16.69
N LEU A 113 -5.88 -4.60 -17.82
CA LEU A 113 -4.44 -4.63 -18.01
C LEU A 113 -3.83 -3.29 -17.60
N SER A 114 -2.66 -3.35 -17.02
CA SER A 114 -1.84 -2.17 -16.75
C SER A 114 -0.41 -2.45 -17.17
N THR A 115 0.21 -1.49 -17.84
CA THR A 115 1.62 -1.60 -18.17
C THR A 115 2.49 -1.41 -16.91
N ILE A 116 3.61 -2.09 -16.86
CA ILE A 116 4.60 -1.96 -15.81
C ILE A 116 5.85 -1.34 -16.43
N GLY A 117 6.27 -0.17 -15.94
CA GLY A 117 7.56 0.42 -16.34
C GLY A 117 8.73 -0.35 -15.73
N GLU A 118 9.87 -0.35 -16.40
CA GLU A 118 11.09 -1.06 -15.97
C GLU A 118 11.50 -0.74 -14.53
N GLU A 119 11.35 0.50 -14.11
CA GLU A 119 11.62 0.95 -12.75
C GLU A 119 10.69 0.37 -11.68
N SER A 120 9.54 -0.13 -12.08
CA SER A 120 8.56 -0.75 -11.19
C SER A 120 8.75 -2.26 -11.06
N VAL A 121 9.49 -2.89 -11.98
CA VAL A 121 9.74 -4.34 -11.98
C VAL A 121 10.38 -4.81 -10.67
N ALA A 122 11.36 -4.07 -10.15
CA ALA A 122 12.00 -4.39 -8.88
C ALA A 122 11.06 -4.37 -7.68
N HIS A 123 10.01 -3.54 -7.72
CA HIS A 123 8.98 -3.50 -6.70
C HIS A 123 8.06 -4.72 -6.82
N TYR A 124 7.58 -5.00 -8.02
CA TYR A 124 6.69 -6.14 -8.26
C TYR A 124 7.39 -7.48 -8.07
N SER A 125 8.68 -7.60 -8.38
CA SER A 125 9.45 -8.83 -8.21
C SER A 125 9.45 -9.38 -6.78
N ARG A 126 9.24 -8.51 -5.78
CA ARG A 126 9.11 -8.91 -4.37
C ARG A 126 7.73 -9.45 -4.01
N LEU A 127 6.72 -9.12 -4.80
CA LEU A 127 5.30 -9.44 -4.54
C LEU A 127 4.81 -10.63 -5.35
N VAL A 128 5.57 -11.06 -6.36
CA VAL A 128 5.19 -12.14 -7.29
C VAL A 128 5.97 -13.42 -7.06
N LYS A 129 5.40 -14.53 -7.47
CA LYS A 129 6.04 -15.85 -7.45
C LYS A 129 5.95 -16.48 -8.85
N PRO A 130 7.08 -16.96 -9.40
CA PRO A 130 8.46 -16.79 -8.93
C PRO A 130 8.91 -15.34 -9.01
N ALA A 131 9.98 -15.00 -8.27
CA ALA A 131 10.59 -13.67 -8.38
C ALA A 131 11.10 -13.45 -9.81
N LEU A 132 10.76 -12.30 -10.38
CA LEU A 132 11.17 -11.92 -11.72
C LEU A 132 12.62 -11.43 -11.68
N SER A 133 13.50 -12.10 -12.38
CA SER A 133 14.89 -11.67 -12.58
C SER A 133 15.06 -10.79 -13.80
N GLU A 134 14.27 -11.05 -14.82
CA GLU A 134 14.25 -10.32 -16.09
C GLU A 134 12.80 -10.09 -16.50
N TRP A 135 12.53 -8.97 -17.17
CA TRP A 135 11.23 -8.60 -17.69
C TRP A 135 11.29 -8.40 -19.19
N ASN A 136 10.48 -9.14 -19.91
CA ASN A 136 10.38 -9.04 -21.37
C ASN A 136 9.05 -8.40 -21.76
N THR A 137 8.98 -7.92 -22.98
CA THR A 137 7.77 -7.26 -23.52
C THR A 137 6.56 -8.19 -23.55
N ASP A 138 6.78 -9.50 -23.66
CA ASP A 138 5.73 -10.51 -23.76
C ASP A 138 5.39 -11.15 -22.39
N ASP A 139 5.96 -10.65 -21.32
CA ASP A 139 5.72 -11.16 -19.98
C ASP A 139 4.43 -10.58 -19.39
N LEU A 140 3.68 -11.43 -18.70
CA LEU A 140 2.44 -11.08 -18.01
C LEU A 140 2.51 -11.49 -16.55
N ILE A 141 2.02 -10.63 -15.68
CA ILE A 141 1.75 -10.95 -14.27
C ILE A 141 0.24 -11.00 -14.10
N LEU A 142 -0.27 -12.07 -13.51
CA LEU A 142 -1.68 -12.20 -13.15
C LEU A 142 -1.87 -12.31 -11.64
N GLY A 143 -2.98 -11.77 -11.14
CA GLY A 143 -3.42 -12.07 -9.78
C GLY A 143 -3.79 -13.54 -9.62
N ALA A 144 -3.48 -14.13 -8.46
CA ALA A 144 -3.71 -15.55 -8.18
C ALA A 144 -5.16 -16.00 -8.43
N ALA A 145 -6.14 -15.16 -8.09
CA ALA A 145 -7.55 -15.46 -8.32
C ALA A 145 -7.89 -15.59 -9.80
N LEU A 146 -7.29 -14.75 -10.65
CA LEU A 146 -7.52 -14.77 -12.09
C LEU A 146 -6.79 -15.93 -12.76
N ALA A 147 -5.55 -16.20 -12.32
CA ALA A 147 -4.78 -17.36 -12.78
C ALA A 147 -5.51 -18.68 -12.46
N SER A 148 -6.03 -18.82 -11.25
CA SER A 148 -6.83 -19.99 -10.84
C SER A 148 -8.14 -20.12 -11.64
N ARG A 149 -8.83 -19.01 -11.92
CA ARG A 149 -10.08 -19.02 -12.69
C ARG A 149 -9.85 -19.50 -14.13
N LEU A 150 -8.72 -19.15 -14.71
CA LEU A 150 -8.34 -19.56 -16.08
C LEU A 150 -7.52 -20.84 -16.10
N ASP A 151 -7.30 -21.47 -14.94
CA ASP A 151 -6.46 -22.67 -14.79
C ASP A 151 -5.08 -22.50 -15.42
N LEU A 152 -4.43 -21.35 -15.17
CA LEU A 152 -3.14 -20.97 -15.73
C LEU A 152 -2.02 -21.25 -14.74
N ALA A 153 -0.96 -21.86 -15.25
CA ALA A 153 0.31 -22.03 -14.57
C ALA A 153 1.38 -21.06 -15.11
N VAL A 154 2.38 -20.75 -14.29
CA VAL A 154 3.54 -19.98 -14.75
C VAL A 154 4.22 -20.69 -15.91
N GLY A 155 4.46 -19.96 -16.98
CA GLY A 155 5.00 -20.48 -18.24
C GLY A 155 3.94 -20.68 -19.35
N ASP A 156 2.65 -20.68 -18.99
CA ASP A 156 1.57 -20.84 -19.94
C ASP A 156 1.40 -19.59 -20.82
N TRP A 157 0.89 -19.81 -22.03
CA TRP A 157 0.57 -18.74 -22.95
C TRP A 157 -0.90 -18.36 -22.83
N VAL A 158 -1.16 -17.07 -22.78
CA VAL A 158 -2.50 -16.46 -22.72
C VAL A 158 -2.66 -15.53 -23.90
N THR A 159 -3.85 -15.50 -24.45
CA THR A 159 -4.21 -14.55 -25.49
C THR A 159 -5.08 -13.47 -24.86
N PHE A 160 -4.77 -12.20 -25.08
CA PHE A 160 -5.66 -11.12 -24.74
C PHE A 160 -6.08 -10.34 -25.97
N ILE A 161 -7.28 -9.81 -25.91
CA ILE A 161 -7.88 -9.00 -26.95
C ILE A 161 -8.19 -7.64 -26.34
N LEU A 162 -7.64 -6.60 -26.95
CA LEU A 162 -7.96 -5.22 -26.61
C LEU A 162 -9.14 -4.75 -27.45
N PRO A 163 -10.26 -4.32 -26.87
CA PRO A 163 -11.31 -3.65 -27.63
C PRO A 163 -10.77 -2.29 -28.09
N THR A 164 -10.55 -2.16 -29.38
CA THR A 164 -10.13 -0.90 -30.00
C THR A 164 -11.38 -0.21 -30.58
N GLU A 165 -11.58 1.07 -30.28
CA GLU A 165 -12.69 1.85 -30.82
C GLU A 165 -12.60 2.10 -32.33
N THR A 166 -11.42 1.90 -32.89
CA THR A 166 -11.11 2.11 -34.30
C THR A 166 -11.04 0.80 -35.04
N THR A 167 -12.16 0.37 -35.60
CA THR A 167 -12.26 -0.43 -36.81
C THR A 167 -11.53 -1.77 -36.92
N VAL A 168 -12.34 -2.83 -37.07
CA VAL A 168 -12.06 -4.01 -37.87
C VAL A 168 -10.70 -4.69 -37.63
N GLY A 169 -10.59 -5.33 -36.47
CA GLY A 169 -9.52 -6.26 -36.23
C GLY A 169 -9.19 -6.35 -34.73
N LEU A 170 -9.87 -7.23 -34.04
CA LEU A 170 -9.43 -7.67 -32.72
C LEU A 170 -8.11 -8.42 -32.93
N GLU A 171 -6.97 -7.73 -32.83
CA GLU A 171 -5.68 -8.41 -32.89
C GLU A 171 -5.44 -9.13 -31.57
N PRO A 172 -5.45 -10.48 -31.60
CA PRO A 172 -5.13 -11.26 -30.42
C PRO A 172 -3.64 -11.15 -30.13
N ILE A 173 -3.29 -10.59 -28.99
CA ILE A 173 -1.91 -10.50 -28.53
C ILE A 173 -1.63 -11.68 -27.61
N ARG A 174 -0.59 -12.43 -27.91
CA ARG A 174 -0.21 -13.61 -27.16
C ARG A 174 0.95 -13.28 -26.22
N VAL A 175 0.75 -13.52 -24.93
CA VAL A 175 1.72 -13.23 -23.87
C VAL A 175 1.95 -14.45 -23.00
N ARG A 176 3.08 -14.48 -22.34
CA ARG A 176 3.47 -15.57 -21.45
C ARG A 176 3.21 -15.17 -19.99
N LEU A 177 2.56 -16.03 -19.23
CA LEU A 177 2.42 -15.85 -17.78
C LEU A 177 3.77 -16.12 -17.10
N SER A 178 4.45 -15.07 -16.70
CA SER A 178 5.79 -15.15 -16.09
C SER A 178 5.77 -15.19 -14.60
N ALA A 179 4.73 -14.61 -13.97
CA ALA A 179 4.57 -14.65 -12.53
C ALA A 179 3.12 -14.47 -12.09
N VAL A 180 2.82 -14.92 -10.88
CA VAL A 180 1.51 -14.77 -10.24
C VAL A 180 1.66 -13.90 -9.00
N LEU A 181 0.82 -12.88 -8.90
CA LEU A 181 0.71 -12.02 -7.74
C LEU A 181 -0.18 -12.72 -6.70
N ASP A 182 0.42 -13.13 -5.59
CA ASP A 182 -0.33 -13.75 -4.50
C ASP A 182 -0.93 -12.66 -3.60
N SER A 183 -2.26 -12.58 -3.61
CA SER A 183 -3.00 -11.63 -2.74
C SER A 183 -2.90 -11.97 -1.25
N LYS A 184 -2.33 -13.13 -0.90
CA LYS A 184 -2.01 -13.54 0.47
C LYS A 184 -0.66 -12.99 0.97
N THR A 185 0.09 -12.29 0.14
CA THR A 185 1.17 -11.47 0.66
C THR A 185 0.47 -10.31 1.37
N GLU A 186 0.20 -10.56 2.64
CA GLU A 186 -0.44 -9.62 3.55
C GLU A 186 0.24 -8.26 3.44
N LEU A 187 -0.59 -7.29 3.11
CA LEU A 187 -0.29 -5.89 3.24
C LEU A 187 0.00 -5.53 4.70
#